data_a95b80ba8f46dad4b6f61b1f5ebd1dac
#
_entry.id   a95b80ba8f46dad4b6f61b1f5ebd1dac
#
_cell.length_a   1.000
_cell.length_b   1.000
_cell.length_c   1.000
_cell.angle_alpha   90.00
_cell.angle_beta   90.00
_cell.angle_gamma   90.00
#
_symmetry.space_group_name_H-M   'P 1'
#
loop_
_entity.id
_entity.type
_entity.pdbx_description
1 polymer ?
#
loop_
_entity_poly.entity_id
_entity_poly.type
_entity_poly.pdbx_seq_one_letter_code
_entity_poly.pdbx_strand_id
1 'polypeptide(L)'
;MNTNRSVRVKDIVEKFQMEVINKGTDYDTEILTITDVNRPGLQFIGFFDYFDPRRLQIIGKSEVTFLRGHSTEERRKRFEDLFCYEIPALVISRNLDVFPECLEMAQKHGRTLLRTKYTSVEFTAMTIDYLNHALAPVITRHGVLVDVYGEGVLILGDSGIGKSETAIELIKRGHRLVADDAVEITRIGSTLSGTAPELIRNYLEVRGVGVIDVEKLFGVGAVQDSTQIDLVIQFEKWEDDKFYDRLGLDENDTTILDVPVPQITIPVSAGRNLAAIVELAAMNNRQKKHGFNSAREFAAQIDGHIDRVTRENELKNQNP
;
A
#
# COMPACT_ATOMS: atom_id res chain seq x y z
N MET A 1 -8.82 8.94 -9.89
CA MET A 1 -8.25 8.43 -11.15
C MET A 1 -7.07 7.55 -10.78
N ASN A 2 -7.06 6.28 -11.19
CA ASN A 2 -5.87 5.43 -11.02
C ASN A 2 -4.78 5.98 -11.94
N THR A 3 -3.76 6.60 -11.39
CA THR A 3 -2.57 6.97 -12.16
C THR A 3 -1.77 5.69 -12.41
N ASN A 4 -1.75 5.22 -13.67
CA ASN A 4 -0.83 4.17 -14.09
C ASN A 4 0.59 4.72 -13.88
N ARG A 5 1.22 4.36 -12.76
CA ARG A 5 2.61 4.71 -12.48
C ARG A 5 3.52 3.83 -13.32
N SER A 6 4.60 4.39 -13.82
CA SER A 6 5.66 3.69 -14.54
C SER A 6 7.01 4.09 -13.95
N VAL A 7 7.98 3.18 -14.04
CA VAL A 7 9.36 3.41 -13.58
C VAL A 7 10.25 3.28 -14.79
N ARG A 8 11.08 4.28 -15.06
CA ARG A 8 12.04 4.18 -16.16
C ARG A 8 13.22 3.30 -15.75
N VAL A 9 13.80 2.59 -16.72
CA VAL A 9 15.03 1.82 -16.49
C VAL A 9 16.13 2.71 -15.90
N LYS A 10 16.24 3.96 -16.37
CA LYS A 10 17.17 4.95 -15.83
C LYS A 10 16.99 5.23 -14.33
N ASP A 11 15.74 5.27 -13.84
CA ASP A 11 15.46 5.53 -12.41
C ASP A 11 16.00 4.37 -11.54
N ILE A 12 15.94 3.12 -12.04
CA ILE A 12 16.54 1.96 -11.38
C ILE A 12 18.08 2.04 -11.38
N VAL A 13 18.67 2.45 -12.51
CA VAL A 13 20.12 2.62 -12.62
C VAL A 13 20.63 3.65 -11.62
N GLU A 14 19.97 4.78 -11.50
CA GLU A 14 20.32 5.85 -10.55
C GLU A 14 20.10 5.37 -9.09
N LYS A 15 18.94 4.76 -8.81
CA LYS A 15 18.61 4.27 -7.47
C LYS A 15 19.61 3.28 -6.91
N PHE A 16 20.06 2.34 -7.74
CA PHE A 16 20.98 1.27 -7.32
C PHE A 16 22.43 1.49 -7.74
N GLN A 17 22.75 2.67 -8.30
CA GLN A 17 24.10 3.06 -8.74
C GLN A 17 24.72 2.00 -9.64
N MET A 18 23.99 1.60 -10.67
CA MET A 18 24.41 0.55 -11.59
C MET A 18 25.36 1.07 -12.65
N GLU A 19 26.20 0.19 -13.17
CA GLU A 19 27.03 0.47 -14.34
C GLU A 19 26.26 0.20 -15.61
N VAL A 20 26.27 1.15 -16.54
CA VAL A 20 25.67 1.01 -17.87
C VAL A 20 26.76 0.52 -18.83
N ILE A 21 26.66 -0.76 -19.26
CA ILE A 21 27.59 -1.39 -20.22
C ILE A 21 27.21 -1.05 -21.63
N ASN A 22 25.91 -1.10 -21.94
CA ASN A 22 25.36 -0.68 -23.23
C ASN A 22 24.06 0.08 -23.01
N LYS A 23 23.94 1.25 -23.63
CA LYS A 23 22.66 1.97 -23.70
C LYS A 23 21.87 1.43 -24.86
N GLY A 24 20.70 0.84 -24.57
CA GLY A 24 19.75 0.47 -25.60
C GLY A 24 19.13 1.70 -26.29
N THR A 25 18.42 1.47 -27.38
CA THR A 25 17.78 2.52 -28.18
C THR A 25 16.82 3.36 -27.32
N ASP A 26 16.11 2.69 -26.40
CA ASP A 26 15.06 3.29 -25.58
C ASP A 26 15.47 3.51 -24.10
N TYR A 27 16.77 3.50 -23.80
CA TYR A 27 17.29 3.59 -22.42
C TYR A 27 16.70 4.73 -21.59
N ASP A 28 16.49 5.90 -22.18
CA ASP A 28 15.97 7.08 -21.47
C ASP A 28 14.45 7.08 -21.37
N THR A 29 13.74 6.30 -22.18
CA THR A 29 12.26 6.26 -22.28
C THR A 29 11.66 4.94 -21.87
N GLU A 30 12.45 3.86 -21.82
CA GLU A 30 11.99 2.51 -21.47
C GLU A 30 11.41 2.47 -20.07
N ILE A 31 10.20 1.95 -19.97
CA ILE A 31 9.44 1.92 -18.72
C ILE A 31 9.14 0.49 -18.27
N LEU A 32 9.19 0.28 -16.96
CA LEU A 32 8.72 -0.91 -16.28
C LEU A 32 7.31 -0.64 -15.75
N THR A 33 6.41 -1.54 -16.04
CA THR A 33 4.99 -1.47 -15.63
C THR A 33 4.58 -2.62 -14.73
N ILE A 34 5.49 -3.57 -14.51
CA ILE A 34 5.27 -4.75 -13.66
C ILE A 34 6.37 -4.85 -12.61
N THR A 35 6.04 -5.43 -11.47
CA THR A 35 6.96 -5.55 -10.33
C THR A 35 7.84 -6.78 -10.39
N ASP A 36 7.49 -7.75 -11.25
CA ASP A 36 8.22 -8.99 -11.38
C ASP A 36 9.54 -8.83 -12.14
N VAL A 37 10.52 -9.61 -11.74
CA VAL A 37 11.79 -9.79 -12.45
C VAL A 37 11.92 -11.22 -12.95
N ASN A 38 12.76 -11.46 -13.96
CA ASN A 38 13.00 -12.79 -14.51
C ASN A 38 14.48 -13.16 -14.46
N ARG A 39 14.74 -14.45 -14.25
CA ARG A 39 16.07 -15.04 -14.44
C ARG A 39 16.02 -15.96 -15.66
N PRO A 40 16.64 -15.59 -16.80
CA PRO A 40 16.42 -16.25 -18.09
C PRO A 40 17.17 -17.58 -18.22
N GLY A 41 17.18 -18.40 -17.16
CA GLY A 41 17.83 -19.72 -17.18
C GLY A 41 17.20 -20.68 -18.18
N LEU A 42 15.87 -20.74 -18.25
CA LEU A 42 15.14 -21.55 -19.22
C LEU A 42 15.27 -21.00 -20.66
N GLN A 43 15.31 -19.70 -20.80
CA GLN A 43 15.47 -19.05 -22.08
C GLN A 43 16.83 -19.40 -22.71
N PHE A 44 17.88 -19.53 -21.90
CA PHE A 44 19.20 -19.95 -22.37
C PHE A 44 19.28 -21.40 -22.83
N ILE A 45 18.30 -22.24 -22.53
CA ILE A 45 18.17 -23.58 -23.10
C ILE A 45 17.14 -23.66 -24.24
N GLY A 46 16.60 -22.51 -24.65
CA GLY A 46 15.67 -22.41 -25.79
C GLY A 46 14.19 -22.55 -25.42
N PHE A 47 13.83 -22.51 -24.12
CA PHE A 47 12.44 -22.60 -23.68
C PHE A 47 11.89 -21.20 -23.40
N PHE A 48 10.96 -20.75 -24.25
CA PHE A 48 10.33 -19.43 -24.17
C PHE A 48 8.82 -19.47 -23.90
N ASP A 49 8.25 -20.63 -23.70
CA ASP A 49 6.85 -20.74 -23.34
C ASP A 49 6.63 -20.01 -22.01
N TYR A 50 5.60 -19.15 -21.96
CA TYR A 50 5.29 -18.27 -20.82
C TYR A 50 6.37 -17.23 -20.47
N PHE A 51 7.33 -16.98 -21.36
CA PHE A 51 8.29 -15.89 -21.18
C PHE A 51 7.58 -14.53 -21.31
N ASP A 52 7.65 -13.71 -20.26
CA ASP A 52 7.14 -12.34 -20.29
C ASP A 52 8.33 -11.36 -20.49
N PRO A 53 8.50 -10.81 -21.69
CA PRO A 53 9.62 -9.92 -22.00
C PRO A 53 9.56 -8.60 -21.22
N ARG A 54 8.40 -8.16 -20.72
CA ARG A 54 8.27 -6.90 -19.96
C ARG A 54 9.01 -6.92 -18.62
N ARG A 55 9.43 -8.09 -18.15
CA ARG A 55 10.19 -8.25 -16.90
C ARG A 55 11.63 -7.83 -17.07
N LEU A 56 12.20 -7.17 -16.05
CA LEU A 56 13.64 -6.94 -15.98
C LEU A 56 14.37 -8.30 -15.89
N GLN A 57 15.33 -8.54 -16.78
CA GLN A 57 16.07 -9.79 -16.84
C GLN A 57 17.33 -9.70 -15.97
N ILE A 58 17.60 -10.71 -15.12
CA ILE A 58 18.74 -10.73 -14.20
C ILE A 58 19.52 -12.03 -14.38
N ILE A 59 20.80 -11.95 -14.70
CA ILE A 59 21.69 -13.11 -14.72
C ILE A 59 22.70 -13.04 -13.56
N GLY A 60 23.00 -14.21 -13.03
CA GLY A 60 23.94 -14.37 -11.93
C GLY A 60 24.96 -15.47 -12.20
N LYS A 61 25.59 -15.94 -11.12
CA LYS A 61 26.67 -16.93 -11.19
C LYS A 61 26.25 -18.22 -11.88
N SER A 62 25.00 -18.67 -11.69
CA SER A 62 24.51 -19.94 -12.28
C SER A 62 24.42 -19.83 -13.81
N GLU A 63 23.77 -18.78 -14.31
CA GLU A 63 23.59 -18.54 -15.73
C GLU A 63 24.93 -18.28 -16.43
N VAL A 64 25.80 -17.48 -15.83
CA VAL A 64 27.16 -17.20 -16.35
C VAL A 64 28.02 -18.46 -16.38
N THR A 65 27.94 -19.33 -15.35
CA THR A 65 28.67 -20.60 -15.32
C THR A 65 28.17 -21.55 -16.39
N PHE A 66 26.84 -21.64 -16.57
CA PHE A 66 26.23 -22.42 -17.64
C PHE A 66 26.72 -21.94 -19.03
N LEU A 67 26.68 -20.65 -19.29
CA LEU A 67 27.11 -20.06 -20.56
C LEU A 67 28.63 -20.25 -20.83
N ARG A 68 29.48 -20.26 -19.79
CA ARG A 68 30.92 -20.54 -19.95
C ARG A 68 31.21 -21.95 -20.49
N GLY A 69 30.30 -22.91 -20.25
CA GLY A 69 30.42 -24.27 -20.78
C GLY A 69 30.09 -24.40 -22.29
N HIS A 70 29.71 -23.31 -22.97
CA HIS A 70 29.25 -23.32 -24.33
C HIS A 70 30.27 -22.60 -25.25
N SER A 71 30.27 -22.96 -26.55
CA SER A 71 31.07 -22.30 -27.56
C SER A 71 30.65 -20.84 -27.79
N THR A 72 31.50 -20.07 -28.43
CA THR A 72 31.20 -18.66 -28.82
C THR A 72 29.94 -18.57 -29.69
N GLU A 73 29.76 -19.48 -30.64
CA GLU A 73 28.59 -19.52 -31.53
C GLU A 73 27.31 -19.84 -30.75
N GLU A 74 27.36 -20.81 -29.83
CA GLU A 74 26.22 -21.17 -29.00
C GLU A 74 25.83 -20.02 -28.03
N ARG A 75 26.81 -19.36 -27.41
CA ARG A 75 26.52 -18.18 -26.56
C ARG A 75 25.90 -17.05 -27.38
N ARG A 76 26.46 -16.75 -28.55
CA ARG A 76 25.91 -15.71 -29.44
C ARG A 76 24.45 -16.00 -29.78
N LYS A 77 24.14 -17.25 -30.20
CA LYS A 77 22.77 -17.65 -30.49
C LYS A 77 21.84 -17.48 -29.29
N ARG A 78 22.24 -17.91 -28.09
CA ARG A 78 21.42 -17.80 -26.86
C ARG A 78 21.13 -16.36 -26.46
N PHE A 79 22.12 -15.46 -26.59
CA PHE A 79 21.90 -14.03 -26.38
C PHE A 79 21.04 -13.42 -27.50
N GLU A 80 21.19 -13.84 -28.71
CA GLU A 80 20.36 -13.39 -29.85
C GLU A 80 18.90 -13.82 -29.62
N ASP A 81 18.66 -15.06 -29.25
CA ASP A 81 17.32 -15.59 -28.95
C ASP A 81 16.64 -14.82 -27.79
N LEU A 82 17.39 -14.33 -26.80
CA LEU A 82 16.87 -13.50 -25.72
C LEU A 82 16.64 -12.04 -26.16
N PHE A 83 17.62 -11.43 -26.84
CA PHE A 83 17.57 -10.01 -27.18
C PHE A 83 16.67 -9.68 -28.39
N CYS A 84 16.23 -10.68 -29.16
CA CYS A 84 15.19 -10.46 -30.17
C CYS A 84 13.85 -10.05 -29.56
N TYR A 85 13.61 -10.36 -28.28
CA TYR A 85 12.45 -9.85 -27.54
C TYR A 85 12.70 -8.42 -27.04
N GLU A 86 11.63 -7.65 -26.88
CA GLU A 86 11.67 -6.29 -26.32
C GLU A 86 11.74 -6.34 -24.79
N ILE A 87 12.91 -6.74 -24.28
CA ILE A 87 13.18 -6.72 -22.84
C ILE A 87 13.66 -5.33 -22.40
N PRO A 88 13.24 -4.83 -21.21
CA PRO A 88 13.66 -3.52 -20.71
C PRO A 88 15.17 -3.39 -20.52
N ALA A 89 15.77 -4.39 -19.91
CA ALA A 89 17.23 -4.50 -19.76
C ALA A 89 17.63 -5.91 -19.35
N LEU A 90 18.89 -6.26 -19.63
CA LEU A 90 19.58 -7.40 -19.03
C LEU A 90 20.57 -6.88 -17.98
N VAL A 91 20.47 -7.39 -16.74
CA VAL A 91 21.33 -7.02 -15.62
C VAL A 91 22.27 -8.17 -15.27
N ILE A 92 23.57 -7.89 -15.28
CA ILE A 92 24.61 -8.82 -14.84
C ILE A 92 24.93 -8.52 -13.37
N SER A 93 24.68 -9.48 -12.48
CA SER A 93 24.91 -9.33 -11.04
C SER A 93 26.35 -9.64 -10.64
N ARG A 94 26.74 -9.24 -9.39
CA ARG A 94 28.03 -9.53 -8.76
C ARG A 94 29.26 -8.97 -9.51
N ASN A 95 29.10 -7.91 -10.29
CA ASN A 95 30.16 -7.38 -11.15
C ASN A 95 30.84 -8.46 -12.02
N LEU A 96 30.08 -9.50 -12.42
CA LEU A 96 30.60 -10.55 -13.28
C LEU A 96 31.00 -9.99 -14.65
N ASP A 97 31.99 -10.65 -15.28
CA ASP A 97 32.45 -10.27 -16.60
C ASP A 97 31.36 -10.42 -17.64
N VAL A 98 31.31 -9.48 -18.56
CA VAL A 98 30.39 -9.47 -19.70
C VAL A 98 30.97 -10.31 -20.83
N PHE A 99 30.22 -11.26 -21.33
CA PHE A 99 30.62 -11.97 -22.52
C PHE A 99 30.63 -11.03 -23.73
N PRO A 100 31.70 -11.07 -24.59
CA PRO A 100 31.70 -10.27 -25.82
C PRO A 100 30.47 -10.47 -26.67
N GLU A 101 29.98 -11.70 -26.79
CA GLU A 101 28.78 -12.06 -27.56
C GLU A 101 27.50 -11.44 -26.95
N CYS A 102 27.45 -11.29 -25.61
CA CYS A 102 26.36 -10.60 -24.95
C CYS A 102 26.31 -9.12 -25.33
N LEU A 103 27.45 -8.44 -25.30
CA LEU A 103 27.58 -7.04 -25.72
C LEU A 103 27.24 -6.85 -27.18
N GLU A 104 27.79 -7.73 -28.07
CA GLU A 104 27.55 -7.71 -29.54
C GLU A 104 26.03 -7.82 -29.82
N MET A 105 25.33 -8.77 -29.18
CA MET A 105 23.92 -8.97 -29.45
C MET A 105 23.06 -7.88 -28.81
N ALA A 106 23.44 -7.36 -27.63
CA ALA A 106 22.75 -6.21 -27.02
C ALA A 106 22.84 -4.97 -27.95
N GLN A 107 23.97 -4.72 -28.53
CA GLN A 107 24.18 -3.62 -29.51
C GLN A 107 23.35 -3.85 -30.78
N LYS A 108 23.42 -5.06 -31.37
CA LYS A 108 22.67 -5.44 -32.56
C LYS A 108 21.18 -5.22 -32.43
N HIS A 109 20.62 -5.59 -31.29
CA HIS A 109 19.17 -5.50 -31.02
C HIS A 109 18.75 -4.22 -30.28
N GLY A 110 19.68 -3.29 -30.03
CA GLY A 110 19.41 -2.03 -29.35
C GLY A 110 18.93 -2.22 -27.89
N ARG A 111 19.37 -3.26 -27.19
CA ARG A 111 18.94 -3.58 -25.82
C ARG A 111 19.89 -3.02 -24.78
N THR A 112 19.31 -2.59 -23.65
CA THR A 112 20.07 -2.08 -22.50
C THR A 112 20.76 -3.22 -21.76
N LEU A 113 22.07 -3.08 -21.51
CA LEU A 113 22.88 -4.01 -20.74
C LEU A 113 23.47 -3.29 -19.53
N LEU A 114 23.17 -3.80 -18.34
CA LEU A 114 23.55 -3.20 -17.07
C LEU A 114 24.39 -4.17 -16.24
N ARG A 115 25.17 -3.63 -15.30
CA ARG A 115 25.92 -4.42 -14.34
C ARG A 115 25.73 -3.87 -12.92
N THR A 116 25.60 -4.76 -11.93
CA THR A 116 25.47 -4.40 -10.52
C THR A 116 26.41 -5.20 -9.64
N LYS A 117 26.86 -4.57 -8.54
CA LYS A 117 27.69 -5.22 -7.52
C LYS A 117 26.95 -6.22 -6.66
N TYR A 118 25.62 -6.06 -6.55
CA TYR A 118 24.77 -6.91 -5.71
C TYR A 118 24.69 -8.34 -6.24
N THR A 119 24.41 -9.29 -5.36
CA THR A 119 24.08 -10.65 -5.77
C THR A 119 22.73 -10.65 -6.51
N SER A 120 22.46 -11.67 -7.33
CA SER A 120 21.17 -11.77 -8.04
C SER A 120 19.98 -11.82 -7.07
N VAL A 121 20.14 -12.48 -5.91
CA VAL A 121 19.06 -12.57 -4.90
C VAL A 121 18.81 -11.21 -4.23
N GLU A 122 19.88 -10.53 -3.77
CA GLU A 122 19.76 -9.19 -3.18
C GLU A 122 19.16 -8.19 -4.17
N PHE A 123 19.68 -8.15 -5.40
CA PHE A 123 19.19 -7.22 -6.41
C PHE A 123 17.74 -7.49 -6.80
N THR A 124 17.35 -8.77 -6.94
CA THR A 124 15.96 -9.16 -7.17
C THR A 124 15.04 -8.64 -6.05
N ALA A 125 15.39 -8.89 -4.78
CA ALA A 125 14.59 -8.47 -3.64
C ALA A 125 14.45 -6.93 -3.58
N MET A 126 15.57 -6.22 -3.73
CA MET A 126 15.59 -4.74 -3.72
C MET A 126 14.80 -4.14 -4.88
N THR A 127 14.87 -4.76 -6.07
CA THR A 127 14.17 -4.28 -7.26
C THR A 127 12.66 -4.50 -7.13
N ILE A 128 12.23 -5.67 -6.68
CA ILE A 128 10.81 -5.98 -6.44
C ILE A 128 10.24 -5.04 -5.38
N ASP A 129 10.95 -4.83 -4.27
CA ASP A 129 10.52 -3.89 -3.22
C ASP A 129 10.36 -2.47 -3.78
N TYR A 130 11.36 -1.98 -4.49
CA TYR A 130 11.31 -0.66 -5.12
C TYR A 130 10.14 -0.53 -6.12
N LEU A 131 9.95 -1.52 -7.00
CA LEU A 131 8.88 -1.51 -7.99
C LEU A 131 7.49 -1.62 -7.35
N ASN A 132 7.34 -2.42 -6.28
CA ASN A 132 6.10 -2.52 -5.53
C ASN A 132 5.66 -1.17 -4.94
N HIS A 133 6.61 -0.37 -4.46
CA HIS A 133 6.32 0.97 -3.95
C HIS A 133 6.10 1.99 -5.08
N ALA A 134 6.95 1.98 -6.08
CA ALA A 134 6.92 2.97 -7.16
C ALA A 134 5.73 2.78 -8.13
N LEU A 135 5.31 1.54 -8.37
CA LEU A 135 4.18 1.18 -9.24
C LEU A 135 2.87 1.00 -8.46
N ALA A 136 2.90 1.17 -7.12
CA ALA A 136 1.72 0.98 -6.27
C ALA A 136 0.54 1.83 -6.75
N PRO A 137 -0.67 1.26 -6.85
CA PRO A 137 -1.88 2.01 -7.14
C PRO A 137 -2.10 3.11 -6.10
N VAL A 138 -2.42 4.32 -6.55
CA VAL A 138 -2.70 5.48 -5.68
C VAL A 138 -4.00 6.13 -6.08
N ILE A 139 -4.79 6.50 -5.08
CA ILE A 139 -5.96 7.35 -5.25
C ILE A 139 -5.91 8.51 -4.25
N THR A 140 -6.58 9.60 -4.56
CA THR A 140 -6.82 10.69 -3.61
C THR A 140 -8.27 10.64 -3.15
N ARG A 141 -8.48 10.77 -1.83
CA ARG A 141 -9.80 10.89 -1.20
C ARG A 141 -9.90 12.19 -0.45
N HIS A 142 -11.06 12.86 -0.58
CA HIS A 142 -11.37 14.00 0.28
C HIS A 142 -11.74 13.49 1.67
N GLY A 143 -10.97 13.93 2.68
CA GLY A 143 -11.15 13.47 4.05
C GLY A 143 -10.00 13.90 4.95
N VAL A 144 -10.03 13.42 6.17
CA VAL A 144 -9.00 13.64 7.18
C VAL A 144 -8.40 12.30 7.60
N LEU A 145 -7.09 12.21 7.67
CA LEU A 145 -6.39 11.05 8.17
C LEU A 145 -5.64 11.41 9.45
N VAL A 146 -5.91 10.69 10.53
CA VAL A 146 -5.29 10.86 11.85
C VAL A 146 -4.77 9.52 12.36
N ASP A 147 -3.66 9.55 13.07
CA ASP A 147 -3.19 8.41 13.87
C ASP A 147 -3.76 8.55 15.28
N VAL A 148 -4.59 7.60 15.69
CA VAL A 148 -5.26 7.58 16.98
C VAL A 148 -4.83 6.34 17.77
N TYR A 149 -3.94 6.49 18.73
CA TYR A 149 -3.31 5.41 19.50
C TYR A 149 -2.60 4.35 18.63
N GLY A 150 -2.05 4.74 17.49
CA GLY A 150 -1.38 3.83 16.55
C GLY A 150 -2.33 3.15 15.55
N GLU A 151 -3.61 3.50 15.52
CA GLU A 151 -4.59 3.13 14.50
C GLU A 151 -4.77 4.30 13.53
N GLY A 152 -4.53 4.08 12.23
CA GLY A 152 -4.81 5.09 11.22
C GLY A 152 -6.30 5.16 10.91
N VAL A 153 -6.92 6.27 11.24
CA VAL A 153 -8.36 6.53 11.08
C VAL A 153 -8.59 7.51 9.94
N LEU A 154 -9.23 7.04 8.88
CA LEU A 154 -9.68 7.88 7.75
C LEU A 154 -11.11 8.37 8.00
N ILE A 155 -11.26 9.66 8.25
CA ILE A 155 -12.54 10.32 8.49
C ILE A 155 -13.07 10.89 7.17
N LEU A 156 -14.20 10.39 6.71
CA LEU A 156 -14.90 10.81 5.51
C LEU A 156 -16.24 11.49 5.87
N GLY A 157 -16.81 12.22 4.95
CA GLY A 157 -18.11 12.87 5.09
C GLY A 157 -18.17 14.19 4.31
N ASP A 158 -19.34 14.78 4.27
CA ASP A 158 -19.60 16.03 3.53
C ASP A 158 -18.71 17.18 3.99
N SER A 159 -18.49 18.15 3.09
CA SER A 159 -17.79 19.37 3.45
C SER A 159 -18.55 20.13 4.55
N GLY A 160 -17.81 20.53 5.60
CA GLY A 160 -18.38 21.25 6.73
C GLY A 160 -19.09 20.42 7.77
N ILE A 161 -18.97 19.10 7.74
CA ILE A 161 -19.58 18.20 8.73
C ILE A 161 -18.79 18.13 10.06
N GLY A 162 -17.61 18.75 10.14
CA GLY A 162 -16.80 18.77 11.37
C GLY A 162 -15.57 17.86 11.34
N LYS A 163 -15.08 17.43 10.19
CA LYS A 163 -13.89 16.57 10.07
C LYS A 163 -12.62 17.24 10.62
N SER A 164 -12.31 18.42 10.11
CA SER A 164 -11.09 19.17 10.50
C SER A 164 -11.18 19.66 11.96
N GLU A 165 -12.36 20.07 12.43
CA GLU A 165 -12.58 20.42 13.84
C GLU A 165 -12.36 19.22 14.76
N THR A 166 -12.80 18.03 14.34
CA THR A 166 -12.55 16.79 15.08
C THR A 166 -11.05 16.45 15.11
N ALA A 167 -10.33 16.65 13.98
CA ALA A 167 -8.89 16.42 13.92
C ALA A 167 -8.14 17.33 14.90
N ILE A 168 -8.47 18.62 14.98
CA ILE A 168 -7.86 19.54 15.96
C ILE A 168 -8.08 19.08 17.39
N GLU A 169 -9.28 18.66 17.72
CA GLU A 169 -9.57 18.16 19.07
C GLU A 169 -8.78 16.89 19.39
N LEU A 170 -8.62 15.98 18.41
CA LEU A 170 -7.76 14.80 18.52
C LEU A 170 -6.29 15.17 18.71
N ILE A 171 -5.78 16.16 17.95
CA ILE A 171 -4.40 16.65 18.09
C ILE A 171 -4.17 17.23 19.52
N LYS A 172 -5.11 18.02 20.03
CA LYS A 172 -5.06 18.56 21.41
C LYS A 172 -5.02 17.46 22.47
N ARG A 173 -5.56 16.30 22.17
CA ARG A 173 -5.56 15.09 23.03
C ARG A 173 -4.29 14.24 22.87
N GLY A 174 -3.36 14.63 22.00
CA GLY A 174 -2.07 13.98 21.80
C GLY A 174 -2.02 12.99 20.64
N HIS A 175 -3.02 12.99 19.76
CA HIS A 175 -3.01 12.23 18.51
C HIS A 175 -2.29 13.00 17.41
N ARG A 176 -2.02 12.33 16.27
CA ARG A 176 -1.20 12.91 15.21
C ARG A 176 -1.98 13.10 13.93
N LEU A 177 -1.85 14.27 13.33
CA LEU A 177 -2.37 14.54 11.99
C LEU A 177 -1.46 13.88 10.95
N VAL A 178 -2.06 13.23 9.97
CA VAL A 178 -1.37 12.74 8.77
C VAL A 178 -1.75 13.59 7.55
N ALA A 179 -3.05 13.82 7.34
CA ALA A 179 -3.55 14.62 6.23
C ALA A 179 -4.89 15.27 6.57
N ASP A 180 -5.13 16.49 6.05
CA ASP A 180 -6.42 17.15 6.02
C ASP A 180 -6.79 17.53 4.58
N ASP A 181 -8.09 17.54 4.29
CA ASP A 181 -8.71 17.85 3.00
C ASP A 181 -8.44 16.82 1.90
N ALA A 182 -7.20 16.44 1.62
CA ALA A 182 -6.85 15.45 0.62
C ALA A 182 -5.92 14.38 1.24
N VAL A 183 -6.34 13.12 1.14
CA VAL A 183 -5.56 11.96 1.56
C VAL A 183 -5.14 11.16 0.33
N GLU A 184 -3.84 11.06 0.08
CA GLU A 184 -3.29 10.15 -0.92
C GLU A 184 -3.17 8.76 -0.32
N ILE A 185 -3.91 7.81 -0.89
CA ILE A 185 -3.97 6.42 -0.43
C ILE A 185 -3.24 5.54 -1.41
N THR A 186 -2.21 4.87 -0.95
CA THR A 186 -1.38 3.94 -1.73
C THR A 186 -1.63 2.51 -1.25
N ARG A 187 -1.88 1.58 -2.18
CA ARG A 187 -1.96 0.15 -1.85
C ARG A 187 -0.58 -0.48 -1.94
N ILE A 188 -0.12 -1.08 -0.86
CA ILE A 188 1.14 -1.85 -0.80
C ILE A 188 0.79 -3.28 -0.36
N GLY A 189 0.80 -4.21 -1.31
CA GLY A 189 0.35 -5.58 -1.06
C GLY A 189 -1.11 -5.63 -0.64
N SER A 190 -1.38 -6.07 0.59
CA SER A 190 -2.72 -6.18 1.19
C SER A 190 -3.06 -5.02 2.14
N THR A 191 -2.20 -3.99 2.24
CA THR A 191 -2.39 -2.86 3.16
C THR A 191 -2.55 -1.55 2.40
N LEU A 192 -3.16 -0.57 3.06
CA LEU A 192 -3.30 0.79 2.57
C LEU A 192 -2.47 1.73 3.41
N SER A 193 -1.63 2.53 2.77
CA SER A 193 -0.89 3.62 3.43
C SER A 193 -1.48 4.95 2.99
N GLY A 194 -1.77 5.82 3.95
CA GLY A 194 -2.27 7.17 3.69
C GLY A 194 -1.22 8.22 4.00
N THR A 195 -1.14 9.24 3.15
CA THR A 195 -0.23 10.39 3.29
C THR A 195 -0.93 11.69 2.87
N ALA A 196 -0.39 12.83 3.24
CA ALA A 196 -0.80 14.11 2.66
C ALA A 196 -0.05 14.38 1.35
N PRO A 197 -0.68 15.04 0.34
CA PRO A 197 0.03 15.66 -0.76
C PRO A 197 1.11 16.63 -0.23
N GLU A 198 2.28 16.65 -0.88
CA GLU A 198 3.45 17.39 -0.39
C GLU A 198 3.16 18.89 -0.11
N LEU A 199 2.37 19.53 -0.97
CA LEU A 199 2.07 20.96 -0.88
C LEU A 199 1.22 21.33 0.34
N ILE A 200 0.39 20.40 0.86
CA ILE A 200 -0.53 20.67 1.97
C ILE A 200 -0.16 19.89 3.24
N ARG A 201 1.01 19.25 3.25
CA ARG A 201 1.47 18.47 4.39
C ARG A 201 1.59 19.33 5.63
N ASN A 202 1.09 18.83 6.76
CA ASN A 202 1.05 19.48 8.07
C ASN A 202 0.12 20.69 8.15
N TYR A 203 -0.58 21.04 7.07
CA TYR A 203 -1.58 22.10 7.10
C TYR A 203 -2.98 21.56 7.37
N LEU A 204 -3.79 22.35 8.04
CA LEU A 204 -5.18 22.05 8.35
C LEU A 204 -6.01 23.33 8.19
N GLU A 205 -7.16 23.23 7.50
CA GLU A 205 -8.07 24.35 7.32
C GLU A 205 -9.15 24.37 8.42
N VAL A 206 -9.28 25.52 9.08
CA VAL A 206 -10.30 25.76 10.10
C VAL A 206 -11.20 26.89 9.67
N ARG A 207 -12.47 26.64 9.49
CA ARG A 207 -13.43 27.67 9.11
C ARG A 207 -13.47 28.78 10.16
N GLY A 208 -13.31 30.01 9.70
CA GLY A 208 -13.28 31.21 10.57
C GLY A 208 -11.92 31.52 11.19
N VAL A 209 -10.94 30.64 11.12
CA VAL A 209 -9.55 30.87 11.55
C VAL A 209 -8.61 30.92 10.35
N GLY A 210 -8.83 30.10 9.34
CA GLY A 210 -8.00 29.95 8.14
C GLY A 210 -7.13 28.72 8.18
N VAL A 211 -6.06 28.70 7.36
CA VAL A 211 -5.10 27.60 7.27
C VAL A 211 -4.05 27.74 8.39
N ILE A 212 -3.86 26.69 9.16
CA ILE A 212 -2.88 26.60 10.23
C ILE A 212 -1.81 25.56 9.92
N ASP A 213 -0.58 25.81 10.32
CA ASP A 213 0.52 24.83 10.29
C ASP A 213 0.52 24.10 11.65
N VAL A 214 0.11 22.84 11.62
CA VAL A 214 -0.07 22.03 12.83
C VAL A 214 1.26 21.74 13.52
N GLU A 215 2.32 21.47 12.74
CA GLU A 215 3.64 21.21 13.30
C GLU A 215 4.19 22.43 14.05
N LYS A 216 4.05 23.64 13.47
CA LYS A 216 4.51 24.87 14.13
C LYS A 216 3.68 25.23 15.35
N LEU A 217 2.38 24.91 15.33
CA LEU A 217 1.46 25.30 16.40
C LEU A 217 1.48 24.34 17.59
N PHE A 218 1.57 23.02 17.33
CA PHE A 218 1.46 21.96 18.33
C PHE A 218 2.76 21.16 18.52
N GLY A 219 3.78 21.38 17.68
CA GLY A 219 5.05 20.68 17.73
C GLY A 219 5.12 19.46 16.82
N VAL A 220 6.34 18.98 16.55
CA VAL A 220 6.63 17.84 15.66
C VAL A 220 5.93 16.55 16.08
N GLY A 221 5.58 16.38 17.36
CA GLY A 221 4.86 15.22 17.86
C GLY A 221 3.38 15.18 17.47
N ALA A 222 2.83 16.29 16.95
CA ALA A 222 1.43 16.41 16.53
C ALA A 222 1.17 16.01 15.07
N VAL A 223 2.22 15.70 14.31
CA VAL A 223 2.14 15.31 12.90
C VAL A 223 2.85 14.00 12.64
N GLN A 224 2.48 13.34 11.56
CA GLN A 224 3.11 12.12 11.08
C GLN A 224 3.03 12.08 9.55
N ASP A 225 4.11 11.66 8.89
CA ASP A 225 4.21 11.68 7.41
C ASP A 225 3.25 10.69 6.74
N SER A 226 3.05 9.52 7.34
CA SER A 226 2.19 8.46 6.80
C SER A 226 1.70 7.54 7.91
N THR A 227 0.53 6.93 7.70
CA THR A 227 0.04 5.85 8.55
C THR A 227 -0.68 4.80 7.72
N GLN A 228 -0.77 3.56 8.22
CA GLN A 228 -1.66 2.55 7.65
C GLN A 228 -3.11 2.95 7.93
N ILE A 229 -4.00 2.74 6.95
CA ILE A 229 -5.43 2.97 7.14
C ILE A 229 -6.05 1.70 7.73
N ASP A 230 -6.47 1.78 8.98
CA ASP A 230 -6.98 0.67 9.78
C ASP A 230 -8.48 0.70 9.95
N LEU A 231 -9.07 1.91 9.89
CA LEU A 231 -10.48 2.15 10.11
C LEU A 231 -10.94 3.33 9.24
N VAL A 232 -12.09 3.19 8.61
CA VAL A 232 -12.81 4.29 7.97
C VAL A 232 -13.97 4.71 8.85
N ILE A 233 -14.06 6.00 9.14
CA ILE A 233 -15.21 6.59 9.84
C ILE A 233 -15.95 7.50 8.87
N GLN A 234 -17.18 7.15 8.55
CA GLN A 234 -18.07 7.95 7.75
C GLN A 234 -18.90 8.87 8.67
N PHE A 235 -18.62 10.18 8.63
CA PHE A 235 -19.52 11.17 9.26
C PHE A 235 -20.70 11.44 8.35
N GLU A 236 -21.89 11.42 8.92
CA GLU A 236 -23.12 11.80 8.22
C GLU A 236 -24.00 12.67 9.13
N LYS A 237 -24.85 13.49 8.54
CA LYS A 237 -25.82 14.26 9.32
C LYS A 237 -26.80 13.32 9.99
N TRP A 238 -27.21 13.64 11.20
CA TRP A 238 -28.26 12.90 11.90
C TRP A 238 -29.56 12.95 11.11
N GLU A 239 -30.17 11.79 10.90
CA GLU A 239 -31.49 11.61 10.29
C GLU A 239 -32.39 10.84 11.27
N ASP A 240 -33.56 11.43 11.63
CA ASP A 240 -34.47 10.86 12.64
C ASP A 240 -35.06 9.51 12.20
N ASP A 241 -35.27 9.33 10.90
CA ASP A 241 -35.89 8.12 10.34
C ASP A 241 -34.88 7.03 9.99
N LYS A 242 -33.57 7.25 10.20
CA LYS A 242 -32.51 6.28 9.90
C LYS A 242 -32.16 5.44 11.13
N PHE A 243 -32.13 4.13 10.93
CA PHE A 243 -31.65 3.21 11.95
C PHE A 243 -30.11 3.28 12.06
N TYR A 244 -29.60 3.53 13.23
CA TYR A 244 -28.17 3.46 13.56
C TYR A 244 -27.92 2.29 14.48
N ASP A 245 -26.96 1.42 14.12
CA ASP A 245 -26.57 0.30 14.98
C ASP A 245 -26.05 0.83 16.33
N ARG A 246 -26.74 0.46 17.41
CA ARG A 246 -26.40 0.86 18.78
C ARG A 246 -25.53 -0.16 19.49
N LEU A 247 -25.53 -1.40 19.03
CA LEU A 247 -24.80 -2.50 19.66
C LEU A 247 -23.42 -2.70 19.05
N GLY A 248 -23.18 -2.22 17.82
CA GLY A 248 -21.92 -2.41 17.12
C GLY A 248 -21.72 -3.86 16.64
N LEU A 249 -22.82 -4.58 16.39
CA LEU A 249 -22.81 -5.95 15.89
C LEU A 249 -22.62 -6.01 14.39
N ASP A 250 -23.05 -4.98 13.66
CA ASP A 250 -22.89 -4.88 12.22
C ASP A 250 -21.43 -4.59 11.88
N GLU A 251 -20.77 -5.53 11.22
CA GLU A 251 -19.43 -5.36 10.69
C GLU A 251 -19.54 -4.98 9.22
N ASN A 252 -19.41 -3.69 8.93
CA ASN A 252 -19.41 -3.16 7.59
C ASN A 252 -17.98 -2.88 7.15
N ASP A 253 -17.62 -3.32 5.94
CA ASP A 253 -16.37 -3.00 5.31
C ASP A 253 -16.60 -2.08 4.12
N THR A 254 -15.68 -1.16 3.90
CA THR A 254 -15.55 -0.43 2.65
C THR A 254 -14.34 -0.93 1.86
N THR A 255 -14.42 -0.88 0.54
CA THR A 255 -13.30 -1.30 -0.31
C THR A 255 -12.56 -0.10 -0.87
N ILE A 256 -11.27 -0.02 -0.60
CA ILE A 256 -10.38 1.01 -1.14
C ILE A 256 -9.24 0.31 -1.89
N LEU A 257 -9.07 0.58 -3.19
CA LEU A 257 -8.07 -0.07 -4.04
C LEU A 257 -8.08 -1.62 -3.89
N ASP A 258 -9.25 -2.22 -3.90
CA ASP A 258 -9.50 -3.67 -3.72
C ASP A 258 -9.08 -4.24 -2.34
N VAL A 259 -8.81 -3.39 -1.36
CA VAL A 259 -8.52 -3.78 0.02
C VAL A 259 -9.75 -3.49 0.88
N PRO A 260 -10.32 -4.48 1.59
CA PRO A 260 -11.39 -4.25 2.54
C PRO A 260 -10.86 -3.55 3.80
N VAL A 261 -11.58 -2.53 4.26
CA VAL A 261 -11.25 -1.78 5.47
C VAL A 261 -12.51 -1.67 6.32
N PRO A 262 -12.46 -1.97 7.63
CA PRO A 262 -13.60 -1.77 8.53
C PRO A 262 -14.13 -0.35 8.44
N GLN A 263 -15.45 -0.20 8.36
CA GLN A 263 -16.12 1.10 8.30
C GLN A 263 -17.18 1.23 9.39
N ILE A 264 -17.20 2.40 10.04
CA ILE A 264 -18.22 2.79 11.01
C ILE A 264 -18.87 4.09 10.54
N THR A 265 -20.21 4.14 10.60
CA THR A 265 -20.95 5.37 10.32
C THR A 265 -21.29 6.06 11.64
N ILE A 266 -20.86 7.32 11.79
CA ILE A 266 -21.12 8.14 12.98
C ILE A 266 -22.05 9.29 12.61
N PRO A 267 -23.29 9.30 13.12
CA PRO A 267 -24.19 10.43 12.91
C PRO A 267 -23.74 11.65 13.73
N VAL A 268 -23.62 12.78 13.06
CA VAL A 268 -23.18 14.05 13.63
C VAL A 268 -24.40 14.89 14.01
N SER A 269 -24.48 15.29 15.27
CA SER A 269 -25.47 16.20 15.80
C SER A 269 -24.83 17.19 16.76
N ALA A 270 -25.49 18.34 16.96
CA ALA A 270 -25.00 19.36 17.89
C ALA A 270 -24.80 18.81 19.31
N GLY A 271 -23.69 19.17 19.95
CA GLY A 271 -23.36 18.76 21.33
C GLY A 271 -22.67 17.41 21.49
N ARG A 272 -22.47 16.64 20.40
CA ARG A 272 -21.71 15.38 20.48
C ARG A 272 -20.19 15.64 20.44
N ASN A 273 -19.45 15.00 21.31
CA ASN A 273 -18.00 15.02 21.29
C ASN A 273 -17.47 13.98 20.28
N LEU A 274 -17.30 14.41 19.02
CA LEU A 274 -16.88 13.51 17.94
C LEU A 274 -15.47 12.94 18.17
N ALA A 275 -14.54 13.74 18.72
CA ALA A 275 -13.19 13.28 18.98
C ALA A 275 -13.18 12.09 19.98
N ALA A 276 -13.95 12.18 21.06
CA ALA A 276 -14.07 11.08 22.01
C ALA A 276 -14.69 9.82 21.37
N ILE A 277 -15.64 9.99 20.45
CA ILE A 277 -16.26 8.86 19.75
C ILE A 277 -15.24 8.22 18.80
N VAL A 278 -14.42 9.02 18.08
CA VAL A 278 -13.36 8.53 17.22
C VAL A 278 -12.29 7.77 18.02
N GLU A 279 -11.88 8.28 19.19
CA GLU A 279 -10.96 7.58 20.09
C GLU A 279 -11.50 6.19 20.50
N LEU A 280 -12.76 6.14 20.93
CA LEU A 280 -13.39 4.87 21.31
C LEU A 280 -13.53 3.91 20.12
N ALA A 281 -13.87 4.41 18.93
CA ALA A 281 -13.96 3.62 17.72
C ALA A 281 -12.61 3.00 17.34
N ALA A 282 -11.52 3.79 17.38
CA ALA A 282 -10.17 3.31 17.12
C ALA A 282 -9.72 2.24 18.13
N MET A 283 -9.95 2.48 19.43
CA MET A 283 -9.64 1.51 20.48
C MET A 283 -10.42 0.21 20.32
N ASN A 284 -11.72 0.28 20.02
CA ASN A 284 -12.55 -0.89 19.79
C ASN A 284 -12.13 -1.67 18.53
N ASN A 285 -11.78 -0.97 17.44
CA ASN A 285 -11.25 -1.59 16.23
C ASN A 285 -9.96 -2.38 16.53
N ARG A 286 -9.05 -1.79 17.29
CA ARG A 286 -7.82 -2.45 17.72
C ARG A 286 -8.09 -3.70 18.55
N GLN A 287 -9.07 -3.65 19.48
CA GLN A 287 -9.46 -4.84 20.25
C GLN A 287 -10.02 -5.94 19.36
N LYS A 288 -10.89 -5.59 18.38
CA LYS A 288 -11.43 -6.55 17.41
C LYS A 288 -10.33 -7.23 16.60
N LYS A 289 -9.29 -6.50 16.17
CA LYS A 289 -8.11 -7.08 15.49
C LYS A 289 -7.36 -8.11 16.34
N HIS A 290 -7.38 -7.95 17.65
CA HIS A 290 -6.81 -8.91 18.61
C HIS A 290 -7.77 -10.05 19.00
N GLY A 291 -8.93 -10.15 18.34
CA GLY A 291 -9.91 -11.21 18.56
C GLY A 291 -10.91 -10.94 19.70
N PHE A 292 -10.91 -9.73 20.26
CA PHE A 292 -11.82 -9.36 21.35
C PHE A 292 -12.94 -8.47 20.84
N ASN A 293 -14.19 -8.97 20.87
CA ASN A 293 -15.36 -8.24 20.40
C ASN A 293 -16.41 -8.09 21.51
N SER A 294 -16.39 -6.95 22.20
CA SER A 294 -17.27 -6.65 23.32
C SER A 294 -18.75 -6.72 22.97
N ALA A 295 -19.14 -6.35 21.73
CA ALA A 295 -20.53 -6.40 21.30
C ALA A 295 -21.03 -7.85 21.18
N ARG A 296 -20.21 -8.75 20.59
CA ARG A 296 -20.53 -10.18 20.50
C ARG A 296 -20.58 -10.85 21.88
N GLU A 297 -19.64 -10.53 22.76
CA GLU A 297 -19.64 -11.05 24.12
C GLU A 297 -20.88 -10.60 24.90
N PHE A 298 -21.25 -9.33 24.79
CA PHE A 298 -22.45 -8.79 25.43
C PHE A 298 -23.71 -9.44 24.87
N ALA A 299 -23.86 -9.61 23.57
CA ALA A 299 -24.98 -10.31 22.97
C ALA A 299 -25.09 -11.76 23.48
N ALA A 300 -23.98 -12.50 23.51
CA ALA A 300 -23.96 -13.88 24.02
C ALA A 300 -24.34 -13.97 25.50
N GLN A 301 -23.97 -12.97 26.33
CA GLN A 301 -24.38 -12.90 27.72
C GLN A 301 -25.89 -12.67 27.86
N ILE A 302 -26.47 -11.80 27.02
CA ILE A 302 -27.94 -11.55 27.03
C ILE A 302 -28.67 -12.83 26.62
N ASP A 303 -28.26 -13.49 25.52
CA ASP A 303 -28.90 -14.73 25.06
C ASP A 303 -28.83 -15.83 26.13
N GLY A 304 -27.66 -16.01 26.74
CA GLY A 304 -27.49 -16.97 27.85
C GLY A 304 -28.32 -16.63 29.09
N HIS A 305 -28.60 -15.35 29.36
CA HIS A 305 -29.48 -14.94 30.42
C HIS A 305 -30.96 -15.24 30.10
N ILE A 306 -31.40 -14.92 28.87
CA ILE A 306 -32.76 -15.18 28.37
C ILE A 306 -33.04 -16.69 28.44
N ASP A 307 -32.15 -17.52 27.94
CA ASP A 307 -32.27 -18.97 27.96
C ASP A 307 -32.43 -19.53 29.40
N ARG A 308 -31.68 -18.99 30.36
CA ARG A 308 -31.75 -19.38 31.75
C ARG A 308 -33.10 -19.03 32.35
N VAL A 309 -33.57 -17.80 32.18
CA VAL A 309 -34.87 -17.33 32.67
C VAL A 309 -36.01 -18.11 32.05
N THR A 310 -35.94 -18.43 30.76
CA THR A 310 -36.93 -19.22 30.04
C THR A 310 -37.03 -20.63 30.63
N ARG A 311 -35.90 -21.32 30.82
CA ARG A 311 -35.87 -22.66 31.46
C ARG A 311 -36.39 -22.66 32.89
N GLU A 312 -36.06 -21.63 33.70
CA GLU A 312 -36.59 -21.49 35.06
C GLU A 312 -38.11 -21.30 35.09
N ASN A 313 -38.66 -20.55 34.14
CA ASN A 313 -40.12 -20.33 34.05
C ASN A 313 -40.84 -21.60 33.54
N GLU A 314 -40.26 -22.35 32.60
CA GLU A 314 -40.80 -23.64 32.17
C GLU A 314 -40.83 -24.66 33.29
N LEU A 315 -39.78 -24.75 34.12
CA LEU A 315 -39.71 -25.62 35.28
C LEU A 315 -40.74 -25.24 36.36
N LYS A 316 -41.00 -23.95 36.58
CA LYS A 316 -42.03 -23.47 37.52
C LYS A 316 -43.44 -23.77 37.03
N ASN A 317 -43.67 -23.77 35.72
CA ASN A 317 -44.99 -24.08 35.13
C ASN A 317 -45.27 -25.59 35.05
N GLN A 318 -44.29 -26.44 35.19
CA GLN A 318 -44.42 -27.91 35.20
C GLN A 318 -44.62 -28.50 36.62
N ASN A 319 -44.44 -27.71 37.69
CA ASN A 319 -44.70 -28.09 39.07
C ASN A 319 -45.74 -27.12 39.68
N PRO A 320 -47.02 -27.39 39.54
CA PRO A 320 -48.10 -26.60 40.15
C PRO A 320 -48.16 -26.80 41.67
#